data_e255aaef60d09acb277c599a6e6d1012
#
_entry.id   e255aaef60d09acb277c599a6e6d1012
#
_cell.length_a   1.000
_cell.length_b   1.000
_cell.length_c   1.000
_cell.angle_alpha   90.00
_cell.angle_beta   90.00
_cell.angle_gamma   90.00
#
_symmetry.space_group_name_H-M   'P 1'
#
loop_
_entity.id
_entity.type
_entity.pdbx_description
1 polymer ?
#
loop_
_entity_poly.entity_id
_entity_poly.type
_entity_poly.pdbx_seq_one_letter_code
_entity_poly.pdbx_strand_id
1 'polypeptide(L)'
;MTTTNRQLILKSRPKGLFAPSDLQLVESALPGLQDGQALAKVKYLSMDPTMRVWMVVDTYFPAVAIGDVMRAFGFAEIIESRHPDYKKGDRVTGFTGLQEYAIIDDSVKRQFQKVPKIPFVSDTVFLGILGINGLTAFFGMEIAQAKKGETLVVSAAAGATGSIAGQIGKIQGCRVVGIAGSDEKCSWLTKDLGFDAAINYKLSDWKDKLAAATPSGIDINFENVGGDIMHTVLDRMNLFGRVVLCGLISGYTRGDPGLGSFGTVLVKRLRVQGFIVIDFASRFMEAATQLGQWKMFRKLKDRETIVEGLEKAPDAINMLFTGGNIGKLIVKV
;
A
#
# COMPACT_ATOMS: atom_id res chain seq x y z
N MET A 1 -35.94 10.34 9.23
CA MET A 1 -34.67 10.86 9.75
C MET A 1 -33.73 10.95 8.55
N THR A 2 -33.17 12.12 8.28
CA THR A 2 -32.17 12.31 7.23
C THR A 2 -30.90 11.61 7.71
N THR A 3 -30.41 10.64 6.95
CA THR A 3 -29.14 9.96 7.26
C THR A 3 -28.00 10.97 7.08
N THR A 4 -27.15 11.11 8.07
CA THR A 4 -25.99 12.00 8.05
C THR A 4 -24.77 11.22 7.56
N ASN A 5 -23.93 11.85 6.73
CA ASN A 5 -22.64 11.33 6.31
C ASN A 5 -21.51 12.05 7.06
N ARG A 6 -20.73 11.31 7.84
CA ARG A 6 -19.51 11.82 8.46
C ARG A 6 -18.36 11.71 7.45
N GLN A 7 -17.61 12.80 7.27
CA GLN A 7 -16.58 12.92 6.25
C GLN A 7 -15.35 13.64 6.82
N LEU A 8 -14.16 13.22 6.45
CA LEU A 8 -12.94 13.93 6.71
C LEU A 8 -12.52 14.71 5.46
N ILE A 9 -12.63 16.03 5.53
CA ILE A 9 -12.24 16.94 4.44
C ILE A 9 -10.81 17.47 4.68
N LEU A 10 -10.08 17.73 3.60
CA LEU A 10 -8.76 18.35 3.67
C LEU A 10 -8.92 19.84 4.02
N LYS A 11 -8.44 20.23 5.20
CA LYS A 11 -8.53 21.61 5.69
C LYS A 11 -7.29 22.44 5.40
N SER A 12 -6.11 21.81 5.51
CA SER A 12 -4.83 22.45 5.25
C SER A 12 -3.83 21.44 4.68
N ARG A 13 -2.82 21.95 3.97
CA ARG A 13 -1.75 21.10 3.42
C ARG A 13 -0.67 20.86 4.48
N PRO A 14 -0.38 19.61 4.86
CA PRO A 14 0.60 19.31 5.91
C PRO A 14 2.02 19.70 5.46
N LYS A 15 2.80 20.30 6.38
CA LYS A 15 4.20 20.73 6.15
C LYS A 15 5.25 19.72 6.61
N GLY A 16 4.84 18.60 7.15
CA GLY A 16 5.72 17.55 7.68
C GLY A 16 4.93 16.28 7.90
N LEU A 17 5.03 15.69 9.07
CA LEU A 17 4.03 14.71 9.51
C LEU A 17 2.65 15.37 9.50
N PHE A 18 1.68 14.55 9.27
CA PHE A 18 0.29 14.96 9.22
C PHE A 18 -0.17 15.45 10.61
N ALA A 19 -0.70 16.67 10.68
CA ALA A 19 -1.35 17.15 11.90
C ALA A 19 -2.84 16.78 11.89
N PRO A 20 -3.44 16.35 13.01
CA PRO A 20 -4.88 16.09 13.08
C PRO A 20 -5.73 17.25 12.58
N SER A 21 -5.23 18.49 12.74
CA SER A 21 -5.87 19.72 12.23
C SER A 21 -5.84 19.88 10.71
N ASP A 22 -5.06 19.08 9.97
CA ASP A 22 -5.02 19.13 8.50
C ASP A 22 -6.26 18.50 7.87
N LEU A 23 -6.97 17.63 8.61
CA LEU A 23 -8.29 17.14 8.25
C LEU A 23 -9.34 17.68 9.23
N GLN A 24 -10.53 17.90 8.74
CA GLN A 24 -11.68 18.30 9.56
C GLN A 24 -12.79 17.26 9.38
N LEU A 25 -13.28 16.73 10.51
CA LEU A 25 -14.50 15.94 10.52
C LEU A 25 -15.69 16.87 10.33
N VAL A 26 -16.51 16.58 9.32
CA VAL A 26 -17.74 17.31 9.03
C VAL A 26 -18.89 16.32 8.90
N GLU A 27 -20.10 16.80 9.15
CA GLU A 27 -21.34 16.06 8.95
C GLU A 27 -22.16 16.76 7.87
N SER A 28 -22.61 15.98 6.87
CA SER A 28 -23.48 16.46 5.81
C SER A 28 -24.71 15.57 5.68
N ALA A 29 -25.84 16.16 5.34
CA ALA A 29 -27.03 15.36 5.01
C ALA A 29 -26.76 14.56 3.73
N LEU A 30 -27.11 13.27 3.72
CA LEU A 30 -27.09 12.49 2.49
C LEU A 30 -28.20 13.00 1.56
N PRO A 31 -27.86 13.38 0.32
CA PRO A 31 -28.89 13.72 -0.66
C PRO A 31 -29.70 12.49 -1.04
N GLY A 32 -30.96 12.68 -1.45
CA GLY A 32 -31.73 11.60 -2.06
C GLY A 32 -31.04 11.11 -3.34
N LEU A 33 -31.03 9.79 -3.55
CA LEU A 33 -30.47 9.20 -4.76
C LEU A 33 -31.24 9.65 -6.01
N GLN A 34 -30.48 10.05 -7.01
CA GLN A 34 -30.98 10.31 -8.36
C GLN A 34 -30.89 9.03 -9.21
N ASP A 35 -31.60 9.02 -10.35
CA ASP A 35 -31.46 7.93 -11.32
C ASP A 35 -30.01 7.84 -11.82
N GLY A 36 -29.49 6.63 -11.97
CA GLY A 36 -28.08 6.38 -12.30
C GLY A 36 -27.12 6.45 -11.10
N GLN A 37 -27.63 6.53 -9.85
CA GLN A 37 -26.80 6.58 -8.64
C GLN A 37 -26.99 5.36 -7.75
N ALA A 38 -25.93 4.96 -7.05
CA ALA A 38 -25.96 3.97 -5.98
C ALA A 38 -25.31 4.53 -4.72
N LEU A 39 -25.88 4.22 -3.55
CA LEU A 39 -25.34 4.59 -2.24
C LEU A 39 -24.60 3.41 -1.64
N ALA A 40 -23.31 3.61 -1.41
CA ALA A 40 -22.41 2.64 -0.78
C ALA A 40 -22.14 3.04 0.67
N LYS A 41 -22.35 2.11 1.62
CA LYS A 41 -21.92 2.25 3.02
C LYS A 41 -20.51 1.73 3.15
N VAL A 42 -19.58 2.61 3.48
CA VAL A 42 -18.16 2.27 3.70
C VAL A 42 -18.03 1.45 4.98
N LYS A 43 -17.26 0.38 4.92
CA LYS A 43 -16.99 -0.51 6.06
C LYS A 43 -15.53 -0.44 6.49
N TYR A 44 -14.62 -0.35 5.51
CA TYR A 44 -13.18 -0.34 5.75
C TYR A 44 -12.50 0.63 4.80
N LEU A 45 -11.52 1.35 5.31
CA LEU A 45 -10.69 2.30 4.59
C LEU A 45 -9.24 1.85 4.60
N SER A 46 -8.61 1.86 3.43
CA SER A 46 -7.19 1.57 3.25
C SER A 46 -6.37 2.78 3.65
N MET A 47 -5.47 2.63 4.60
CA MET A 47 -4.47 3.65 4.92
C MET A 47 -3.20 3.36 4.13
N ASP A 48 -2.78 4.30 3.29
CA ASP A 48 -1.64 4.17 2.39
C ASP A 48 -0.75 5.43 2.44
N PRO A 49 0.60 5.28 2.44
CA PRO A 49 1.51 6.44 2.55
C PRO A 49 1.34 7.49 1.45
N THR A 50 0.89 7.08 0.27
CA THR A 50 0.63 7.98 -0.87
C THR A 50 -0.45 9.03 -0.58
N MET A 51 -1.34 8.78 0.40
CA MET A 51 -2.34 9.76 0.85
C MET A 51 -1.66 11.08 1.27
N ARG A 52 -0.50 11.01 1.93
CA ARG A 52 0.27 12.19 2.30
C ARG A 52 0.73 13.02 1.08
N VAL A 53 1.08 12.35 0.00
CA VAL A 53 1.49 13.00 -1.25
C VAL A 53 0.29 13.66 -1.93
N TRP A 54 -0.86 12.98 -1.99
CA TRP A 54 -2.09 13.50 -2.58
C TRP A 54 -2.66 14.73 -1.86
N MET A 55 -2.24 14.98 -0.61
CA MET A 55 -2.62 16.20 0.11
C MET A 55 -1.86 17.43 -0.37
N VAL A 56 -0.72 17.28 -1.08
CA VAL A 56 0.23 18.38 -1.28
C VAL A 56 0.50 18.69 -2.74
N VAL A 57 0.70 17.67 -3.57
CA VAL A 57 1.17 17.84 -4.96
C VAL A 57 0.38 16.97 -5.93
N ASP A 58 0.31 17.43 -7.16
CA ASP A 58 -0.16 16.65 -8.28
C ASP A 58 0.84 15.53 -8.59
N THR A 59 0.30 14.33 -8.85
CA THR A 59 1.08 13.15 -9.25
C THR A 59 0.39 12.50 -10.45
N TYR A 60 0.20 11.17 -10.43
CA TYR A 60 -0.71 10.47 -11.34
C TYR A 60 -2.20 10.75 -11.04
N PHE A 61 -2.48 11.40 -9.92
CA PHE A 61 -3.76 12.04 -9.60
C PHE A 61 -3.53 13.51 -9.25
N PRO A 62 -4.50 14.40 -9.53
CA PRO A 62 -4.49 15.74 -8.98
C PRO A 62 -4.46 15.72 -7.45
N ALA A 63 -3.81 16.66 -6.82
CA ALA A 63 -3.87 16.86 -5.40
C ALA A 63 -5.32 17.06 -4.94
N VAL A 64 -5.65 16.57 -3.75
CA VAL A 64 -6.98 16.82 -3.16
C VAL A 64 -7.13 18.33 -2.91
N ALA A 65 -8.24 18.91 -3.34
CA ALA A 65 -8.50 20.32 -3.10
C ALA A 65 -8.81 20.57 -1.62
N ILE A 66 -8.48 21.79 -1.15
CA ILE A 66 -8.89 22.22 0.20
C ILE A 66 -10.42 22.29 0.23
N GLY A 67 -11.03 21.66 1.23
CA GLY A 67 -12.49 21.55 1.39
C GLY A 67 -13.07 20.24 0.84
N ASP A 68 -12.33 19.50 0.00
CA ASP A 68 -12.81 18.23 -0.53
C ASP A 68 -12.60 17.07 0.46
N VAL A 69 -13.43 16.02 0.32
CA VAL A 69 -13.26 14.78 1.06
C VAL A 69 -11.90 14.17 0.74
N MET A 70 -11.12 13.85 1.77
CA MET A 70 -9.79 13.27 1.59
C MET A 70 -9.87 11.95 0.84
N ARG A 71 -9.12 11.83 -0.25
CA ARG A 71 -9.08 10.63 -1.09
C ARG A 71 -8.58 9.42 -0.31
N ALA A 72 -9.34 8.33 -0.34
CA ALA A 72 -8.97 7.05 0.25
C ALA A 72 -9.58 5.91 -0.56
N PHE A 73 -8.87 4.80 -0.67
CA PHE A 73 -9.41 3.55 -1.19
C PHE A 73 -10.17 2.84 -0.07
N GLY A 74 -11.33 2.25 -0.37
CA GLY A 74 -12.15 1.61 0.64
C GLY A 74 -12.89 0.37 0.13
N PHE A 75 -13.44 -0.36 1.08
CA PHE A 75 -14.41 -1.43 0.86
C PHE A 75 -15.77 -0.97 1.38
N ALA A 76 -16.80 -1.15 0.57
CA ALA A 76 -18.16 -0.71 0.87
C ALA A 76 -19.20 -1.73 0.41
N GLU A 77 -20.41 -1.59 0.93
CA GLU A 77 -21.60 -2.35 0.55
C GLU A 77 -22.67 -1.40 -0.01
N ILE A 78 -23.26 -1.73 -1.14
CA ILE A 78 -24.37 -0.98 -1.72
C ILE A 78 -25.62 -1.18 -0.86
N ILE A 79 -26.11 -0.12 -0.26
CA ILE A 79 -27.30 -0.17 0.62
C ILE A 79 -28.58 0.29 -0.10
N GLU A 80 -28.45 1.12 -1.14
CA GLU A 80 -29.54 1.57 -2.00
C GLU A 80 -29.00 1.82 -3.41
N SER A 81 -29.80 1.55 -4.46
CA SER A 81 -29.36 1.77 -5.84
C SER A 81 -30.53 2.11 -6.76
N ARG A 82 -30.28 3.12 -7.62
CA ARG A 82 -30.99 3.44 -8.85
C ARG A 82 -30.06 3.35 -10.07
N HIS A 83 -28.88 2.76 -9.89
CA HIS A 83 -27.89 2.56 -10.94
C HIS A 83 -28.06 1.19 -11.59
N PRO A 84 -28.03 1.06 -12.94
CA PRO A 84 -28.27 -0.21 -13.62
C PRO A 84 -27.22 -1.28 -13.29
N ASP A 85 -25.99 -0.89 -13.03
CA ASP A 85 -24.88 -1.82 -12.79
C ASP A 85 -24.77 -2.26 -11.33
N TYR A 86 -25.42 -1.62 -10.36
CA TYR A 86 -25.32 -1.92 -8.94
C TYR A 86 -26.68 -2.26 -8.33
N LYS A 87 -26.69 -3.20 -7.39
CA LYS A 87 -27.87 -3.56 -6.61
C LYS A 87 -27.56 -3.59 -5.13
N LYS A 88 -28.58 -3.42 -4.30
CA LYS A 88 -28.46 -3.55 -2.84
C LYS A 88 -27.81 -4.89 -2.46
N GLY A 89 -26.81 -4.85 -1.59
CA GLY A 89 -26.00 -5.99 -1.16
C GLY A 89 -24.78 -6.26 -2.02
N ASP A 90 -24.58 -5.58 -3.16
CA ASP A 90 -23.34 -5.66 -3.90
C ASP A 90 -22.19 -5.12 -3.04
N ARG A 91 -21.05 -5.79 -3.11
CA ARG A 91 -19.82 -5.45 -2.41
C ARG A 91 -18.87 -4.82 -3.41
N VAL A 92 -18.29 -3.69 -3.03
CA VAL A 92 -17.44 -2.91 -3.93
C VAL A 92 -16.17 -2.46 -3.23
N THR A 93 -15.09 -2.34 -4.00
CA THR A 93 -13.88 -1.62 -3.61
C THR A 93 -13.64 -0.48 -4.57
N GLY A 94 -13.10 0.64 -4.07
CA GLY A 94 -12.84 1.81 -4.91
C GLY A 94 -12.42 3.03 -4.08
N PHE A 95 -12.33 4.18 -4.74
CA PHE A 95 -12.01 5.45 -4.07
C PHE A 95 -13.26 6.01 -3.36
N THR A 96 -13.55 5.46 -2.20
CA THR A 96 -14.68 5.89 -1.36
C THR A 96 -14.48 7.27 -0.74
N GLY A 97 -13.24 7.75 -0.62
CA GLY A 97 -12.90 8.86 0.26
C GLY A 97 -12.95 8.46 1.74
N LEU A 98 -12.42 9.33 2.62
CA LEU A 98 -12.53 9.16 4.07
C LEU A 98 -13.92 9.60 4.54
N GLN A 99 -14.90 8.73 4.43
CA GLN A 99 -16.31 9.01 4.77
C GLN A 99 -17.09 7.73 5.06
N GLU A 100 -18.27 7.86 5.66
CA GLU A 100 -19.14 6.74 6.00
C GLU A 100 -19.99 6.25 4.82
N TYR A 101 -20.34 7.14 3.90
CA TYR A 101 -21.13 6.83 2.72
C TYR A 101 -20.54 7.46 1.48
N ALA A 102 -20.58 6.76 0.36
CA ALA A 102 -20.14 7.24 -0.94
C ALA A 102 -21.27 7.05 -1.97
N ILE A 103 -21.49 8.06 -2.82
CA ILE A 103 -22.37 7.94 -3.98
C ILE A 103 -21.53 7.50 -5.17
N ILE A 104 -22.00 6.48 -5.87
CA ILE A 104 -21.41 5.96 -7.10
C ILE A 104 -22.34 6.29 -8.24
N ASP A 105 -21.82 7.00 -9.24
CA ASP A 105 -22.52 7.32 -10.50
C ASP A 105 -21.60 7.06 -11.70
N ASP A 106 -22.04 7.36 -12.90
CA ASP A 106 -21.28 7.12 -14.12
C ASP A 106 -19.95 7.88 -14.18
N SER A 107 -19.82 9.01 -13.48
CA SER A 107 -18.57 9.81 -13.45
C SER A 107 -17.45 9.13 -12.67
N VAL A 108 -17.81 8.34 -11.65
CA VAL A 108 -16.86 7.67 -10.75
C VAL A 108 -16.91 6.14 -10.82
N LYS A 109 -17.87 5.53 -11.50
CA LYS A 109 -18.08 4.07 -11.52
C LYS A 109 -16.84 3.30 -11.94
N ARG A 110 -16.01 3.85 -12.83
CA ARG A 110 -14.74 3.22 -13.27
C ARG A 110 -13.71 3.10 -12.15
N GLN A 111 -13.90 3.82 -11.05
CA GLN A 111 -13.06 3.78 -9.87
C GLN A 111 -13.51 2.69 -8.89
N PHE A 112 -14.64 2.02 -9.16
CA PHE A 112 -15.22 1.00 -8.29
C PHE A 112 -15.30 -0.34 -9.00
N GLN A 113 -14.94 -1.40 -8.27
CA GLN A 113 -15.04 -2.78 -8.72
C GLN A 113 -15.94 -3.57 -7.79
N LYS A 114 -16.85 -4.38 -8.36
CA LYS A 114 -17.58 -5.37 -7.57
C LYS A 114 -16.64 -6.48 -7.16
N VAL A 115 -16.74 -6.90 -5.91
CA VAL A 115 -15.96 -8.00 -5.36
C VAL A 115 -16.86 -9.11 -4.84
N PRO A 116 -16.48 -10.39 -5.00
CA PRO A 116 -17.28 -11.50 -4.53
C PRO A 116 -17.24 -11.61 -3.00
N LYS A 117 -18.22 -12.28 -2.43
CA LYS A 117 -18.11 -12.82 -1.08
C LYS A 117 -17.27 -14.10 -1.12
N ILE A 118 -16.13 -14.11 -0.45
CA ILE A 118 -15.28 -15.30 -0.32
C ILE A 118 -15.59 -15.95 1.03
N PRO A 119 -16.12 -17.18 1.06
CA PRO A 119 -16.39 -17.87 2.33
C PRO A 119 -15.14 -17.95 3.20
N PHE A 120 -15.30 -17.71 4.51
CA PHE A 120 -14.23 -17.80 5.52
C PHE A 120 -13.04 -16.84 5.34
N VAL A 121 -13.17 -15.83 4.45
CA VAL A 121 -12.15 -14.79 4.23
C VAL A 121 -12.76 -13.44 4.58
N SER A 122 -12.01 -12.63 5.34
CA SER A 122 -12.42 -11.26 5.68
C SER A 122 -12.50 -10.39 4.44
N ASP A 123 -13.43 -9.44 4.44
CA ASP A 123 -13.58 -8.43 3.39
C ASP A 123 -12.35 -7.53 3.23
N THR A 124 -11.56 -7.40 4.29
CA THR A 124 -10.30 -6.66 4.31
C THR A 124 -9.25 -7.20 3.34
N VAL A 125 -9.35 -8.47 2.92
CA VAL A 125 -8.46 -9.07 1.91
C VAL A 125 -8.43 -8.26 0.61
N PHE A 126 -9.56 -7.59 0.26
CA PHE A 126 -9.66 -6.74 -0.92
C PHE A 126 -8.99 -5.36 -0.76
N LEU A 127 -8.52 -5.03 0.44
CA LEU A 127 -7.66 -3.87 0.71
C LEU A 127 -6.19 -4.26 0.87
N GLY A 128 -5.90 -5.55 1.03
CA GLY A 128 -4.56 -6.13 1.21
C GLY A 128 -4.12 -6.96 0.01
N ILE A 129 -4.08 -8.29 0.17
CA ILE A 129 -3.53 -9.24 -0.83
C ILE A 129 -4.29 -9.18 -2.17
N LEU A 130 -5.61 -9.12 -2.16
CA LEU A 130 -6.43 -9.04 -3.38
C LEU A 130 -6.74 -7.60 -3.81
N GLY A 131 -6.18 -6.60 -3.11
CA GLY A 131 -6.34 -5.18 -3.40
C GLY A 131 -5.06 -4.56 -3.99
N ILE A 132 -5.04 -3.25 -4.00
CA ILE A 132 -3.97 -2.44 -4.60
C ILE A 132 -2.58 -2.82 -4.09
N ASN A 133 -2.41 -3.15 -2.80
CA ASN A 133 -1.10 -3.51 -2.25
C ASN A 133 -0.59 -4.84 -2.80
N GLY A 134 -1.46 -5.85 -2.92
CA GLY A 134 -1.09 -7.14 -3.52
C GLY A 134 -0.80 -7.02 -5.00
N LEU A 135 -1.64 -6.29 -5.75
CA LEU A 135 -1.42 -6.00 -7.16
C LEU A 135 -0.09 -5.26 -7.39
N THR A 136 0.22 -4.27 -6.54
CA THR A 136 1.50 -3.53 -6.58
C THR A 136 2.68 -4.49 -6.36
N ALA A 137 2.59 -5.36 -5.37
CA ALA A 137 3.64 -6.36 -5.11
C ALA A 137 3.80 -7.33 -6.30
N PHE A 138 2.70 -7.79 -6.88
CA PHE A 138 2.70 -8.71 -8.02
C PHE A 138 3.42 -8.12 -9.23
N PHE A 139 2.98 -6.95 -9.70
CA PHE A 139 3.57 -6.31 -10.87
C PHE A 139 4.98 -5.80 -10.62
N GLY A 140 5.28 -5.31 -9.40
CA GLY A 140 6.64 -4.94 -9.03
C GLY A 140 7.59 -6.14 -9.06
N MET A 141 7.17 -7.32 -8.63
CA MET A 141 7.98 -8.54 -8.72
C MET A 141 8.09 -9.08 -10.16
N GLU A 142 7.10 -8.83 -11.02
CA GLU A 142 7.19 -9.10 -12.46
C GLU A 142 8.26 -8.19 -13.11
N ILE A 143 8.26 -6.89 -12.78
CA ILE A 143 9.30 -5.94 -13.22
C ILE A 143 10.68 -6.35 -12.72
N ALA A 144 10.78 -6.88 -11.51
CA ALA A 144 12.02 -7.39 -10.94
C ALA A 144 12.63 -8.54 -11.75
N GLN A 145 11.79 -9.33 -12.45
CA GLN A 145 12.23 -10.51 -13.19
C GLN A 145 13.11 -11.44 -12.34
N ALA A 146 12.64 -11.71 -11.12
CA ALA A 146 13.40 -12.48 -10.14
C ALA A 146 13.66 -13.92 -10.63
N LYS A 147 14.87 -14.41 -10.37
CA LYS A 147 15.30 -15.76 -10.72
C LYS A 147 15.63 -16.55 -9.46
N LYS A 148 15.43 -17.86 -9.53
CA LYS A 148 15.79 -18.78 -8.45
C LYS A 148 17.27 -18.60 -8.07
N GLY A 149 17.52 -18.49 -6.77
CA GLY A 149 18.85 -18.33 -6.20
C GLY A 149 19.35 -16.90 -6.07
N GLU A 150 18.67 -15.92 -6.68
CA GLU A 150 19.01 -14.50 -6.51
C GLU A 150 18.67 -13.98 -5.10
N THR A 151 19.39 -12.97 -4.66
CA THR A 151 19.15 -12.27 -3.39
C THR A 151 18.24 -11.07 -3.62
N LEU A 152 17.04 -11.11 -3.04
CA LEU A 152 16.07 -10.02 -3.01
C LEU A 152 16.12 -9.31 -1.65
N VAL A 153 16.34 -8.00 -1.66
CA VAL A 153 16.14 -7.15 -0.49
C VAL A 153 14.85 -6.35 -0.64
N VAL A 154 14.05 -6.31 0.42
CA VAL A 154 12.79 -5.55 0.45
C VAL A 154 12.87 -4.52 1.57
N SER A 155 12.78 -3.24 1.24
CA SER A 155 12.65 -2.17 2.24
C SER A 155 11.19 -2.00 2.68
N ALA A 156 10.94 -1.52 3.91
CA ALA A 156 9.62 -1.53 4.57
C ALA A 156 8.93 -2.90 4.45
N ALA A 157 9.71 -3.97 4.61
CA ALA A 157 9.31 -5.35 4.35
C ALA A 157 8.10 -5.82 5.18
N ALA A 158 7.88 -5.25 6.37
CA ALA A 158 6.74 -5.58 7.23
C ALA A 158 5.49 -4.73 6.95
N GLY A 159 5.49 -3.92 5.89
CA GLY A 159 4.32 -3.20 5.39
C GLY A 159 3.46 -4.05 4.47
N ALA A 160 2.30 -3.52 4.05
CA ALA A 160 1.33 -4.23 3.23
C ALA A 160 1.95 -4.76 1.91
N THR A 161 2.57 -3.89 1.11
CA THR A 161 3.17 -4.26 -0.18
C THR A 161 4.46 -5.05 0.01
N GLY A 162 5.35 -4.59 0.90
CA GLY A 162 6.66 -5.22 1.11
C GLY A 162 6.58 -6.67 1.60
N SER A 163 5.64 -6.97 2.49
CA SER A 163 5.45 -8.34 2.99
C SER A 163 4.96 -9.30 1.91
N ILE A 164 4.13 -8.83 0.99
CA ILE A 164 3.65 -9.63 -0.14
C ILE A 164 4.77 -9.81 -1.17
N ALA A 165 5.48 -8.72 -1.52
CA ALA A 165 6.59 -8.77 -2.49
C ALA A 165 7.68 -9.77 -2.06
N GLY A 166 8.07 -9.74 -0.78
CA GLY A 166 9.06 -10.70 -0.28
C GLY A 166 8.56 -12.16 -0.31
N GLN A 167 7.30 -12.41 0.02
CA GLN A 167 6.73 -13.75 -0.10
C GLN A 167 6.65 -14.21 -1.55
N ILE A 168 6.33 -13.33 -2.50
CA ILE A 168 6.41 -13.65 -3.94
C ILE A 168 7.84 -14.02 -4.31
N GLY A 169 8.84 -13.28 -3.82
CA GLY A 169 10.26 -13.62 -3.97
C GLY A 169 10.59 -15.03 -3.44
N LYS A 170 10.04 -15.41 -2.28
CA LYS A 170 10.18 -16.79 -1.75
C LYS A 170 9.55 -17.83 -2.68
N ILE A 171 8.37 -17.56 -3.21
CA ILE A 171 7.68 -18.45 -4.17
C ILE A 171 8.53 -18.61 -5.44
N GLN A 172 9.22 -17.56 -5.88
CA GLN A 172 10.11 -17.58 -7.05
C GLN A 172 11.49 -18.20 -6.76
N GLY A 173 11.75 -18.57 -5.50
CA GLY A 173 12.99 -19.25 -5.09
C GLY A 173 14.16 -18.32 -4.78
N CYS A 174 13.91 -17.06 -4.50
CA CYS A 174 14.93 -16.11 -4.06
C CYS A 174 15.32 -16.34 -2.60
N ARG A 175 16.55 -15.96 -2.27
CA ARG A 175 16.93 -15.59 -0.91
C ARG A 175 16.34 -14.20 -0.62
N VAL A 176 15.51 -14.09 0.42
CA VAL A 176 14.78 -12.84 0.73
C VAL A 176 15.24 -12.27 2.06
N VAL A 177 15.70 -11.02 2.04
CA VAL A 177 16.10 -10.25 3.22
C VAL A 177 15.17 -9.04 3.36
N GLY A 178 14.51 -8.93 4.51
CA GLY A 178 13.59 -7.83 4.80
C GLY A 178 14.27 -6.75 5.65
N ILE A 179 14.00 -5.47 5.36
CA ILE A 179 14.40 -4.35 6.23
C ILE A 179 13.13 -3.78 6.87
N ALA A 180 13.10 -3.73 8.21
CA ALA A 180 11.95 -3.29 8.99
C ALA A 180 12.39 -2.45 10.21
N GLY A 181 11.46 -1.81 10.91
CA GLY A 181 11.77 -0.81 11.95
C GLY A 181 11.57 -1.30 13.39
N SER A 182 11.47 -2.62 13.63
CA SER A 182 11.46 -3.20 14.98
C SER A 182 11.78 -4.69 14.94
N ASP A 183 12.20 -5.24 16.08
CA ASP A 183 12.52 -6.67 16.23
C ASP A 183 11.25 -7.53 16.11
N GLU A 184 10.10 -7.05 16.57
CA GLU A 184 8.82 -7.73 16.37
C GLU A 184 8.50 -7.90 14.87
N LYS A 185 8.69 -6.85 14.08
CA LYS A 185 8.52 -6.89 12.62
C LYS A 185 9.49 -7.86 11.96
N CYS A 186 10.76 -7.83 12.37
CA CYS A 186 11.77 -8.77 11.87
C CYS A 186 11.42 -10.22 12.23
N SER A 187 10.96 -10.46 13.44
CA SER A 187 10.51 -11.79 13.87
C SER A 187 9.33 -12.29 13.04
N TRP A 188 8.33 -11.45 12.77
CA TRP A 188 7.21 -11.80 11.91
C TRP A 188 7.66 -12.16 10.48
N LEU A 189 8.57 -11.37 9.89
CA LEU A 189 9.09 -11.64 8.55
C LEU A 189 9.77 -13.01 8.46
N THR A 190 10.59 -13.36 9.45
CA THR A 190 11.37 -14.61 9.41
C THR A 190 10.56 -15.82 9.86
N LYS A 191 9.83 -15.72 10.97
CA LYS A 191 9.13 -16.88 11.57
C LYS A 191 7.83 -17.21 10.85
N ASP A 192 7.09 -16.18 10.41
CA ASP A 192 5.76 -16.39 9.84
C ASP A 192 5.75 -16.34 8.32
N LEU A 193 6.52 -15.41 7.71
CA LEU A 193 6.53 -15.21 6.25
C LEU A 193 7.67 -15.95 5.53
N GLY A 194 8.59 -16.57 6.28
CA GLY A 194 9.66 -17.40 5.73
C GLY A 194 10.77 -16.64 5.02
N PHE A 195 10.99 -15.37 5.36
CA PHE A 195 12.16 -14.61 4.89
C PHE A 195 13.42 -15.25 5.47
N ASP A 196 14.51 -15.27 4.69
CA ASP A 196 15.79 -15.87 5.12
C ASP A 196 16.50 -15.03 6.17
N ALA A 197 16.29 -13.71 6.18
CA ALA A 197 16.76 -12.79 7.22
C ALA A 197 15.86 -11.55 7.28
N ALA A 198 15.92 -10.86 8.41
CA ALA A 198 15.27 -9.56 8.56
C ALA A 198 16.13 -8.64 9.44
N ILE A 199 16.25 -7.38 9.03
CA ILE A 199 17.16 -6.39 9.61
C ILE A 199 16.36 -5.25 10.21
N ASN A 200 16.56 -5.00 11.50
CA ASN A 200 16.01 -3.81 12.16
C ASN A 200 16.94 -2.61 11.90
N TYR A 201 16.52 -1.72 10.99
CA TYR A 201 17.32 -0.56 10.57
C TYR A 201 17.49 0.52 11.64
N LYS A 202 16.80 0.41 12.77
CA LYS A 202 16.94 1.35 13.91
C LYS A 202 18.12 0.99 14.84
N LEU A 203 18.73 -0.18 14.66
CA LEU A 203 19.91 -0.57 15.42
C LEU A 203 21.17 0.04 14.80
N SER A 204 22.17 0.39 15.60
CA SER A 204 23.39 1.04 15.12
C SER A 204 24.21 0.17 14.16
N ASP A 205 24.14 -1.16 14.31
CA ASP A 205 24.88 -2.17 13.54
C ASP A 205 24.08 -2.73 12.35
N TRP A 206 22.97 -2.10 11.96
CA TRP A 206 22.09 -2.64 10.92
C TRP A 206 22.76 -2.80 9.55
N LYS A 207 23.72 -1.93 9.21
CA LYS A 207 24.46 -2.02 7.94
C LYS A 207 25.36 -3.25 7.90
N ASP A 208 26.01 -3.57 9.01
CA ASP A 208 26.84 -4.78 9.15
C ASP A 208 25.96 -6.04 9.11
N LYS A 209 24.81 -6.02 9.78
CA LYS A 209 23.84 -7.10 9.73
C LYS A 209 23.30 -7.32 8.32
N LEU A 210 23.03 -6.25 7.57
CA LEU A 210 22.63 -6.36 6.16
C LEU A 210 23.76 -6.99 5.34
N ALA A 211 25.00 -6.57 5.58
CA ALA A 211 26.17 -7.14 4.92
C ALA A 211 26.30 -8.65 5.18
N ALA A 212 26.17 -9.07 6.43
CA ALA A 212 26.21 -10.48 6.82
C ALA A 212 25.05 -11.29 6.24
N ALA A 213 23.85 -10.69 6.12
CA ALA A 213 22.67 -11.34 5.55
C ALA A 213 22.73 -11.46 4.01
N THR A 214 23.58 -10.66 3.34
CA THR A 214 23.73 -10.63 1.88
C THR A 214 25.21 -10.87 1.47
N PRO A 215 25.81 -12.04 1.83
CA PRO A 215 27.24 -12.27 1.62
C PRO A 215 27.64 -12.30 0.14
N SER A 216 26.73 -12.71 -0.75
CA SER A 216 26.94 -12.74 -2.20
C SER A 216 26.46 -11.47 -2.93
N GLY A 217 26.18 -10.38 -2.17
CA GLY A 217 25.61 -9.16 -2.73
C GLY A 217 24.08 -9.24 -2.88
N ILE A 218 23.52 -8.26 -3.58
CA ILE A 218 22.08 -8.07 -3.77
C ILE A 218 21.77 -8.00 -5.27
N ASP A 219 20.89 -8.85 -5.77
CA ASP A 219 20.51 -8.88 -7.17
C ASP A 219 19.28 -8.02 -7.45
N ILE A 220 18.37 -7.95 -6.48
CA ILE A 220 17.12 -7.22 -6.58
C ILE A 220 16.87 -6.39 -5.31
N ASN A 221 16.55 -5.12 -5.49
CA ASN A 221 15.98 -4.26 -4.46
C ASN A 221 14.54 -3.91 -4.78
N PHE A 222 13.59 -4.36 -3.96
CA PHE A 222 12.21 -3.89 -3.99
C PHE A 222 12.10 -2.72 -3.01
N GLU A 223 12.11 -1.50 -3.57
CA GLU A 223 12.32 -0.28 -2.81
C GLU A 223 11.01 0.45 -2.48
N ASN A 224 10.79 0.69 -1.18
CA ASN A 224 9.62 1.41 -0.66
C ASN A 224 9.98 2.66 0.17
N VAL A 225 11.25 2.87 0.53
CA VAL A 225 11.65 3.82 1.56
C VAL A 225 12.47 4.99 1.02
N GLY A 226 13.50 4.74 0.24
CA GLY A 226 14.48 5.76 -0.17
C GLY A 226 15.51 6.09 0.92
N GLY A 227 16.23 7.19 0.73
CA GLY A 227 17.20 7.72 1.69
C GLY A 227 18.32 6.76 2.07
N ASP A 228 18.79 6.79 3.32
CA ASP A 228 19.94 6.00 3.80
C ASP A 228 19.76 4.48 3.59
N ILE A 229 18.52 3.98 3.74
CA ILE A 229 18.24 2.56 3.51
C ILE A 229 18.52 2.20 2.06
N MET A 230 17.96 2.95 1.10
CA MET A 230 18.17 2.69 -0.32
C MET A 230 19.64 2.84 -0.71
N HIS A 231 20.34 3.87 -0.22
CA HIS A 231 21.77 4.09 -0.52
C HIS A 231 22.61 2.89 -0.04
N THR A 232 22.37 2.44 1.20
CA THR A 232 23.10 1.27 1.77
C THR A 232 22.84 0.01 0.96
N VAL A 233 21.61 -0.21 0.47
CA VAL A 233 21.27 -1.35 -0.39
C VAL A 233 21.97 -1.22 -1.75
N LEU A 234 21.96 -0.03 -2.39
CA LEU A 234 22.61 0.22 -3.68
C LEU A 234 24.11 -0.08 -3.64
N ASP A 235 24.80 0.26 -2.53
CA ASP A 235 26.23 0.00 -2.35
C ASP A 235 26.55 -1.50 -2.33
N ARG A 236 25.58 -2.34 -2.03
CA ARG A 236 25.72 -3.80 -1.98
C ARG A 236 25.13 -4.53 -3.21
N MET A 237 24.52 -3.79 -4.15
CA MET A 237 23.97 -4.39 -5.38
C MET A 237 25.07 -5.07 -6.21
N ASN A 238 24.73 -6.21 -6.79
CA ASN A 238 25.55 -6.90 -7.78
C ASN A 238 25.52 -6.14 -9.12
N LEU A 239 26.50 -6.46 -9.99
CA LEU A 239 26.50 -5.96 -11.37
C LEU A 239 25.21 -6.36 -12.09
N PHE A 240 24.61 -5.43 -12.81
CA PHE A 240 23.35 -5.61 -13.54
C PHE A 240 22.14 -5.90 -12.63
N GLY A 241 22.23 -5.57 -11.34
CA GLY A 241 21.13 -5.66 -10.39
C GLY A 241 19.93 -4.82 -10.80
N ARG A 242 18.77 -5.12 -10.23
CA ARG A 242 17.50 -4.46 -10.54
C ARG A 242 16.94 -3.79 -9.30
N VAL A 243 16.55 -2.52 -9.44
CA VAL A 243 15.88 -1.73 -8.41
C VAL A 243 14.46 -1.44 -8.89
N VAL A 244 13.47 -1.96 -8.19
CA VAL A 244 12.05 -1.69 -8.44
C VAL A 244 11.61 -0.59 -7.48
N LEU A 245 11.41 0.61 -7.98
CA LEU A 245 10.96 1.76 -7.19
C LEU A 245 9.44 1.73 -7.05
N CYS A 246 8.98 1.17 -5.94
CA CYS A 246 7.56 1.11 -5.57
C CYS A 246 7.13 2.36 -4.77
N GLY A 247 8.01 2.89 -3.92
CA GLY A 247 7.75 4.05 -3.11
C GLY A 247 9.01 4.63 -2.47
N LEU A 248 8.91 5.87 -1.99
CA LEU A 248 9.99 6.62 -1.36
C LEU A 248 9.46 7.30 -0.09
N ILE A 249 8.91 6.51 0.85
CA ILE A 249 8.14 7.01 1.99
C ILE A 249 8.94 7.98 2.88
N SER A 250 10.27 7.85 2.95
CA SER A 250 11.13 8.75 3.73
C SER A 250 11.12 10.19 3.20
N GLY A 251 10.82 10.38 1.91
CA GLY A 251 10.70 11.68 1.26
C GLY A 251 9.33 12.32 1.36
N TYR A 252 8.28 11.56 1.65
CA TYR A 252 6.90 12.09 1.60
C TYR A 252 6.60 13.19 2.63
N THR A 253 7.38 13.25 3.71
CA THR A 253 7.25 14.27 4.76
C THR A 253 8.40 15.28 4.80
N ARG A 254 9.51 15.04 4.08
CA ARG A 254 10.75 15.82 4.22
C ARG A 254 11.28 16.36 2.88
N GLY A 255 10.62 16.06 1.78
CA GLY A 255 11.11 16.32 0.41
C GLY A 255 11.78 15.10 -0.22
N ASP A 256 12.17 15.21 -1.48
CA ASP A 256 12.73 14.11 -2.25
C ASP A 256 13.98 13.52 -1.56
N PRO A 257 13.98 12.24 -1.21
CA PRO A 257 15.15 11.58 -0.61
C PRO A 257 16.28 11.35 -1.62
N GLY A 258 16.06 11.69 -2.90
CA GLY A 258 16.98 11.43 -4.01
C GLY A 258 17.20 9.96 -4.30
N LEU A 259 17.78 9.67 -5.45
CA LEU A 259 18.19 8.31 -5.85
C LEU A 259 19.56 7.92 -5.29
N GLY A 260 20.19 8.79 -4.50
CA GLY A 260 21.57 8.58 -4.04
C GLY A 260 22.59 8.80 -5.15
N SER A 261 23.69 8.07 -5.09
CA SER A 261 24.75 8.21 -6.08
C SER A 261 24.38 7.57 -7.41
N PHE A 262 24.10 8.38 -8.43
CA PHE A 262 24.02 7.92 -9.82
C PHE A 262 25.33 7.25 -10.27
N GLY A 263 26.46 7.58 -9.61
CA GLY A 263 27.73 6.89 -9.82
C GLY A 263 27.64 5.39 -9.55
N THR A 264 27.01 4.97 -8.46
CA THR A 264 26.80 3.55 -8.17
C THR A 264 25.91 2.88 -9.23
N VAL A 265 24.85 3.56 -9.68
CA VAL A 265 23.97 3.05 -10.76
C VAL A 265 24.78 2.84 -12.05
N LEU A 266 25.62 3.82 -12.43
CA LEU A 266 26.47 3.76 -13.62
C LEU A 266 27.51 2.63 -13.51
N VAL A 267 28.32 2.62 -12.46
CA VAL A 267 29.43 1.68 -12.29
C VAL A 267 28.96 0.24 -12.22
N LYS A 268 27.84 -0.01 -11.56
CA LYS A 268 27.22 -1.34 -11.45
C LYS A 268 26.25 -1.68 -12.59
N ARG A 269 26.00 -0.76 -13.52
CA ARG A 269 25.07 -0.89 -14.65
C ARG A 269 23.69 -1.37 -14.18
N LEU A 270 23.18 -0.76 -13.09
CA LEU A 270 21.90 -1.15 -12.50
C LEU A 270 20.72 -0.74 -13.42
N ARG A 271 19.69 -1.56 -13.45
CA ARG A 271 18.38 -1.17 -13.98
C ARG A 271 17.53 -0.64 -12.83
N VAL A 272 17.20 0.64 -12.86
CA VAL A 272 16.31 1.30 -11.89
C VAL A 272 15.01 1.62 -12.60
N GLN A 273 13.89 1.07 -12.12
CA GLN A 273 12.58 1.23 -12.76
C GLN A 273 11.51 1.58 -11.73
N GLY A 274 10.89 2.75 -11.91
CA GLY A 274 9.65 3.13 -11.23
C GLY A 274 8.42 2.57 -11.95
N PHE A 275 7.33 2.43 -11.23
CA PHE A 275 6.05 2.02 -11.79
C PHE A 275 4.88 2.50 -10.92
N ILE A 276 3.72 2.64 -11.55
CA ILE A 276 2.44 2.86 -10.87
C ILE A 276 1.52 1.71 -11.20
N VAL A 277 0.91 1.10 -10.20
CA VAL A 277 0.11 -0.12 -10.36
C VAL A 277 -1.08 0.07 -11.31
N ILE A 278 -1.65 1.25 -11.40
CA ILE A 278 -2.78 1.54 -12.30
C ILE A 278 -2.44 1.40 -13.79
N ASP A 279 -1.15 1.48 -14.16
CA ASP A 279 -0.71 1.24 -15.54
C ASP A 279 -0.97 -0.21 -15.98
N PHE A 280 -1.14 -1.10 -15.02
CA PHE A 280 -1.44 -2.54 -15.23
C PHE A 280 -2.92 -2.88 -15.06
N ALA A 281 -3.83 -1.88 -15.06
CA ALA A 281 -5.25 -2.09 -14.74
C ALA A 281 -5.93 -3.16 -15.61
N SER A 282 -5.56 -3.29 -16.88
CA SER A 282 -6.07 -4.32 -17.78
C SER A 282 -5.72 -5.76 -17.36
N ARG A 283 -4.73 -5.94 -16.49
CA ARG A 283 -4.24 -7.23 -16.00
C ARG A 283 -4.56 -7.50 -14.52
N PHE A 284 -5.35 -6.63 -13.88
CA PHE A 284 -5.68 -6.78 -12.45
C PHE A 284 -6.35 -8.11 -12.13
N MET A 285 -7.24 -8.61 -13.01
CA MET A 285 -7.91 -9.91 -12.80
C MET A 285 -6.94 -11.08 -12.85
N GLU A 286 -5.95 -11.04 -13.75
CA GLU A 286 -4.87 -12.03 -13.82
C GLU A 286 -4.10 -12.09 -12.50
N ALA A 287 -3.62 -10.94 -12.06
CA ALA A 287 -2.86 -10.81 -10.82
C ALA A 287 -3.69 -11.21 -9.58
N ALA A 288 -4.94 -10.73 -9.48
CA ALA A 288 -5.84 -11.07 -8.37
C ALA A 288 -6.13 -12.57 -8.31
N THR A 289 -6.30 -13.22 -9.46
CA THR A 289 -6.50 -14.68 -9.55
C THR A 289 -5.28 -15.42 -9.00
N GLN A 290 -4.08 -15.05 -9.44
CA GLN A 290 -2.84 -15.69 -8.98
C GLN A 290 -2.59 -15.46 -7.49
N LEU A 291 -2.80 -14.22 -7.01
CA LEU A 291 -2.68 -13.89 -5.60
C LEU A 291 -3.71 -14.67 -4.75
N GLY A 292 -4.94 -14.78 -5.25
CA GLY A 292 -6.00 -15.57 -4.62
C GLY A 292 -5.64 -17.05 -4.50
N GLN A 293 -5.08 -17.64 -5.54
CA GLN A 293 -4.57 -19.01 -5.51
C GLN A 293 -3.45 -19.16 -4.47
N TRP A 294 -2.46 -18.26 -4.45
CA TRP A 294 -1.39 -18.33 -3.46
C TRP A 294 -1.91 -18.15 -2.03
N LYS A 295 -2.91 -17.29 -1.82
CA LYS A 295 -3.57 -17.14 -0.51
C LYS A 295 -4.31 -18.42 -0.11
N MET A 296 -5.10 -18.99 -1.02
CA MET A 296 -5.87 -20.23 -0.79
C MET A 296 -4.94 -21.41 -0.45
N PHE A 297 -3.80 -21.53 -1.14
CA PHE A 297 -2.80 -22.57 -0.86
C PHE A 297 -1.83 -22.21 0.27
N ARG A 298 -2.14 -21.17 1.07
CA ARG A 298 -1.34 -20.70 2.21
C ARG A 298 0.11 -20.33 1.86
N LYS A 299 0.38 -20.01 0.58
CA LYS A 299 1.68 -19.50 0.12
C LYS A 299 1.86 -18.02 0.42
N LEU A 300 0.74 -17.28 0.60
CA LEU A 300 0.74 -15.90 1.05
C LEU A 300 0.00 -15.80 2.39
N LYS A 301 0.64 -15.15 3.34
CA LYS A 301 0.08 -14.78 4.64
C LYS A 301 0.04 -13.27 4.73
N ASP A 302 -0.91 -12.75 5.48
CA ASP A 302 -1.08 -11.33 5.75
C ASP A 302 -1.27 -11.08 7.24
N ARG A 303 -1.02 -9.86 7.65
CA ARG A 303 -1.36 -9.33 8.96
C ARG A 303 -1.97 -7.96 8.75
N GLU A 304 -2.92 -7.61 9.58
CA GLU A 304 -3.63 -6.34 9.52
C GLU A 304 -3.51 -5.62 10.85
N THR A 305 -3.37 -4.31 10.79
CA THR A 305 -3.55 -3.41 11.93
C THR A 305 -4.84 -2.66 11.69
N ILE A 306 -5.86 -2.90 12.53
CA ILE A 306 -7.18 -2.28 12.38
C ILE A 306 -7.36 -1.23 13.46
N VAL A 307 -7.72 -0.02 13.04
CA VAL A 307 -8.10 1.10 13.90
C VAL A 307 -9.58 1.34 13.74
N GLU A 308 -10.34 1.38 14.81
CA GLU A 308 -11.80 1.59 14.76
C GLU A 308 -12.16 3.07 14.91
N GLY A 309 -13.05 3.54 14.03
CA GLY A 309 -13.57 4.92 13.99
C GLY A 309 -12.94 5.77 12.90
N LEU A 310 -13.79 6.37 12.06
CA LEU A 310 -13.38 7.29 10.98
C LEU A 310 -12.55 8.47 11.52
N GLU A 311 -12.92 9.00 12.68
CA GLU A 311 -12.24 10.12 13.32
C GLU A 311 -10.77 9.84 13.70
N LYS A 312 -10.36 8.56 13.76
CA LYS A 312 -8.98 8.15 14.03
C LYS A 312 -8.13 8.00 12.78
N ALA A 313 -8.70 8.17 11.59
CA ALA A 313 -7.95 8.05 10.34
C ALA A 313 -6.73 9.00 10.28
N PRO A 314 -6.77 10.25 10.79
CA PRO A 314 -5.62 11.13 10.86
C PRO A 314 -4.44 10.53 11.63
N ASP A 315 -4.68 9.96 12.80
CA ASP A 315 -3.64 9.32 13.61
C ASP A 315 -3.15 8.02 12.94
N ALA A 316 -4.06 7.25 12.35
CA ALA A 316 -3.72 6.04 11.61
C ALA A 316 -2.77 6.34 10.43
N ILE A 317 -2.99 7.41 9.67
CA ILE A 317 -2.07 7.80 8.59
C ILE A 317 -0.65 8.01 9.14
N ASN A 318 -0.50 8.68 10.29
CA ASN A 318 0.81 8.91 10.91
C ASN A 318 1.51 7.62 11.36
N MET A 319 0.77 6.57 11.72
CA MET A 319 1.37 5.26 12.06
C MET A 319 2.22 4.69 10.93
N LEU A 320 1.90 5.00 9.66
CA LEU A 320 2.67 4.56 8.50
C LEU A 320 4.09 5.16 8.48
N PHE A 321 4.23 6.40 8.97
CA PHE A 321 5.50 7.15 8.98
C PHE A 321 6.30 6.92 10.26
N THR A 322 5.64 6.59 11.37
CA THR A 322 6.28 6.33 12.67
C THR A 322 6.56 4.85 12.91
N GLY A 323 6.00 3.98 12.06
CA GLY A 323 6.15 2.53 12.17
C GLY A 323 5.21 1.89 13.19
N GLY A 324 4.06 2.49 13.46
CA GLY A 324 3.07 2.00 14.42
C GLY A 324 2.21 0.82 13.95
N ASN A 325 2.32 0.39 12.68
CA ASN A 325 1.55 -0.72 12.11
C ASN A 325 2.43 -1.91 11.74
N ILE A 326 1.85 -3.11 11.69
CA ILE A 326 2.42 -4.31 11.06
C ILE A 326 1.43 -4.78 10.00
N GLY A 327 1.94 -5.09 8.81
CA GLY A 327 1.11 -5.48 7.68
C GLY A 327 0.26 -4.33 7.14
N LYS A 328 -0.97 -4.63 6.72
CA LYS A 328 -1.91 -3.66 6.17
C LYS A 328 -2.56 -2.84 7.28
N LEU A 329 -2.51 -1.52 7.15
CA LEU A 329 -3.23 -0.61 8.05
C LEU A 329 -4.61 -0.28 7.46
N ILE A 330 -5.64 -0.47 8.27
CA ILE A 330 -7.04 -0.32 7.91
C ILE A 330 -7.75 0.49 8.98
N VAL A 331 -8.60 1.41 8.57
CA VAL A 331 -9.59 2.03 9.45
C VAL A 331 -10.94 1.37 9.20
N LYS A 332 -11.57 0.85 10.27
CA LYS A 332 -12.93 0.34 10.24
C LYS A 332 -13.87 1.51 10.59
N VAL A 333 -14.84 1.74 9.73
CA VAL A 333 -15.82 2.82 9.79
C VAL A 333 -17.07 2.39 10.54
#